data_7a8f983acc136129a2a031d8fddac5df
#
_entry.id   7a8f983acc136129a2a031d8fddac5df
#
_cell.length_a   1.000
_cell.length_b   1.000
_cell.length_c   1.000
_cell.angle_alpha   90.00
_cell.angle_beta   90.00
_cell.angle_gamma   90.00
#
_symmetry.space_group_name_H-M   'P 1'
#
loop_
_entity.id
_entity.type
_entity.pdbx_description
1 polymer ?
#
loop_
_entity_poly.entity_id
_entity_poly.type
_entity_poly.pdbx_seq_one_letter_code
_entity_poly.pdbx_strand_id
1 'polypeptide(L)'
;MHYGKKHDLPFGIMDVAGLLRLNIRRRAPGQVYVDCPICGDRRGKMNLNTEKDLWRCNYCGEGGGMLSLYAKVYGVSNSDAYREICDALAVNGFSPDYTVPEKTAPTEAEQSDAASVQEVHQTLSMLLSMLTLIPAHREHLRSVRGLSDDEITRFGFKSTPPPFLCRSLTNRLVKAGCRVQGVPGFYVDDNGCWTVKFHQRTSGIIIPIFGVDGLIRGAQIRLDHPLKDKDDPPEKTGVKYLTLSSTGKRMGTTSGSPIHFVGDPCSRVVYVTEGCLKADVAHALMHRTFVATLGANNTSKLDELFAFLHRNGTEEIIEAEDMDKYSNEMVGKGASKIYALAARHGMRCRRLTWNPNYKGIDDWQLALRRKEQKMKEDPEMTFKEQYLNGLCGLETMETCTEKWHAMKVDSISLRDYLGLTEQEYDAYLQTAPGVSFRELLDSQRKTQRFRVYQLDLEHGETRAFAFGGIDALHKAGFQ
;
A
#
# COMPACT_ATOMS: atom_id res chain seq x y z
N MET A 1 39.98 -12.42 16.28
CA MET A 1 39.86 -10.97 16.08
C MET A 1 40.96 -10.54 15.16
N HIS A 2 40.68 -10.39 13.86
CA HIS A 2 41.61 -9.78 12.93
C HIS A 2 40.97 -8.44 12.51
N TYR A 3 41.44 -7.37 13.13
CA TYR A 3 41.21 -6.01 12.65
C TYR A 3 41.96 -5.89 11.29
N GLY A 4 41.19 -5.62 10.22
CA GLY A 4 41.72 -5.38 8.90
C GLY A 4 42.75 -4.26 8.94
N LYS A 5 43.83 -4.44 8.18
CA LYS A 5 44.93 -3.48 8.05
C LYS A 5 44.37 -2.10 7.72
N LYS A 6 44.78 -1.09 8.53
CA LYS A 6 44.63 0.33 8.21
C LYS A 6 45.19 0.55 6.80
N HIS A 7 44.37 0.92 5.86
CA HIS A 7 44.88 1.37 4.55
C HIS A 7 45.56 2.70 4.82
N ASP A 8 46.89 2.75 4.71
CA ASP A 8 47.70 3.96 4.87
C ASP A 8 47.47 4.87 3.64
N LEU A 9 46.33 5.57 3.66
CA LEU A 9 46.10 6.67 2.74
C LEU A 9 46.90 7.89 3.24
N PRO A 10 47.49 8.72 2.34
CA PRO A 10 48.31 9.86 2.71
C PRO A 10 47.52 11.05 3.29
N PHE A 11 46.22 10.85 3.59
CA PHE A 11 45.31 11.87 4.13
C PHE A 11 44.28 11.22 5.06
N GLY A 12 43.68 12.03 5.94
CA GLY A 12 42.63 11.62 6.86
C GLY A 12 41.27 12.22 6.53
N ILE A 13 40.24 11.81 7.29
CA ILE A 13 38.87 12.31 7.11
C ILE A 13 38.76 13.82 7.29
N MET A 14 39.64 14.42 8.11
CA MET A 14 39.65 15.87 8.35
C MET A 14 40.21 16.64 7.15
N ASP A 15 41.18 16.08 6.40
CA ASP A 15 41.69 16.68 5.17
C ASP A 15 40.57 16.74 4.11
N VAL A 16 39.82 15.64 3.98
CA VAL A 16 38.66 15.58 3.10
C VAL A 16 37.55 16.55 3.55
N ALA A 17 37.31 16.65 4.85
CA ALA A 17 36.37 17.63 5.38
C ALA A 17 36.76 19.08 5.09
N GLY A 18 38.07 19.34 5.14
CA GLY A 18 38.66 20.63 4.76
C GLY A 18 38.46 20.97 3.27
N LEU A 19 38.76 20.02 2.37
CA LEU A 19 38.57 20.16 0.92
C LEU A 19 37.09 20.41 0.58
N LEU A 20 36.17 19.70 1.26
CA LEU A 20 34.72 19.86 1.11
C LEU A 20 34.16 21.10 1.83
N ARG A 21 35.01 21.86 2.53
CA ARG A 21 34.67 23.05 3.32
C ARG A 21 33.46 22.79 4.25
N LEU A 22 33.47 21.62 4.93
CA LEU A 22 32.38 21.24 5.80
C LEU A 22 32.30 22.18 7.04
N ASN A 23 31.12 22.65 7.33
CA ASN A 23 30.89 23.53 8.47
C ASN A 23 30.86 22.70 9.77
N ILE A 24 31.85 22.94 10.65
CA ILE A 24 31.98 22.23 11.92
C ILE A 24 31.06 22.89 12.94
N ARG A 25 30.17 22.09 13.54
CA ARG A 25 29.25 22.51 14.59
C ARG A 25 29.76 22.21 16.00
N ARG A 26 30.43 21.09 16.18
CA ARG A 26 30.95 20.65 17.49
C ARG A 26 32.16 19.73 17.31
N ARG A 27 33.08 19.78 18.28
CA ARG A 27 34.21 18.85 18.41
C ARG A 27 34.11 18.08 19.73
N ALA A 28 34.47 16.80 19.70
CA ALA A 28 34.63 15.93 20.84
C ALA A 28 35.88 15.04 20.63
N PRO A 29 36.43 14.42 21.67
CA PRO A 29 37.59 13.53 21.52
C PRO A 29 37.32 12.46 20.44
N GLY A 30 38.17 12.37 19.43
CA GLY A 30 38.06 11.43 18.32
C GLY A 30 36.83 11.63 17.38
N GLN A 31 36.05 12.70 17.56
CA GLN A 31 34.83 12.92 16.78
C GLN A 31 34.58 14.40 16.45
N VAL A 32 34.18 14.68 15.22
CA VAL A 32 33.80 16.01 14.77
C VAL A 32 32.38 15.97 14.17
N TYR A 33 31.54 16.88 14.59
CA TYR A 33 30.16 16.98 14.11
C TYR A 33 30.04 18.14 13.13
N VAL A 34 29.54 17.84 11.92
CA VAL A 34 29.48 18.78 10.81
C VAL A 34 28.09 18.82 10.18
N ASP A 35 27.83 19.84 9.41
CA ASP A 35 26.68 19.89 8.52
C ASP A 35 26.84 18.81 7.43
N CYS A 36 25.77 18.12 7.09
CA CYS A 36 25.83 17.04 6.12
C CYS A 36 25.69 17.59 4.69
N PRO A 37 26.71 17.45 3.83
CA PRO A 37 26.64 17.95 2.45
C PRO A 37 25.74 17.10 1.55
N ILE A 38 25.36 15.89 2.00
CA ILE A 38 24.57 14.93 1.22
C ILE A 38 23.08 15.18 1.36
N CYS A 39 22.59 15.41 2.61
CA CYS A 39 21.18 15.66 2.87
C CYS A 39 20.86 17.12 3.24
N GLY A 40 21.85 17.98 3.31
CA GLY A 40 21.69 19.40 3.63
C GLY A 40 21.36 19.69 5.11
N ASP A 41 21.44 18.70 6.02
CA ASP A 41 21.22 18.94 7.45
C ASP A 41 22.27 19.88 8.02
N ARG A 42 21.81 20.98 8.67
CA ARG A 42 22.67 22.03 9.26
C ARG A 42 22.74 21.99 10.78
N ARG A 43 22.30 20.90 11.40
CA ARG A 43 22.24 20.73 12.87
C ARG A 43 23.43 19.93 13.41
N GLY A 44 24.43 19.64 12.57
CA GLY A 44 25.58 18.84 12.98
C GLY A 44 25.23 17.38 13.25
N LYS A 45 24.34 16.79 12.47
CA LYS A 45 23.96 15.38 12.60
C LYS A 45 24.91 14.42 11.92
N MET A 46 25.85 14.93 11.10
CA MET A 46 26.91 14.13 10.52
C MET A 46 28.11 14.10 11.46
N ASN A 47 28.56 12.91 11.81
CA ASN A 47 29.73 12.64 12.64
C ASN A 47 30.90 12.18 11.75
N LEU A 48 32.06 12.76 11.97
CA LEU A 48 33.37 12.34 11.44
C LEU A 48 34.16 11.71 12.58
N ASN A 49 34.48 10.43 12.50
CA ASN A 49 35.39 9.75 13.41
C ASN A 49 36.81 9.91 12.94
N THR A 50 37.62 10.70 13.65
CA THR A 50 39.00 11.04 13.27
C THR A 50 40.04 9.95 13.57
N GLU A 51 39.67 8.96 14.39
CA GLU A 51 40.56 7.83 14.70
C GLU A 51 40.39 6.69 13.67
N LYS A 52 39.16 6.54 13.11
CA LYS A 52 38.83 5.48 12.17
C LYS A 52 38.72 5.97 10.73
N ASP A 53 38.81 7.27 10.49
CA ASP A 53 38.62 7.92 9.20
C ASP A 53 37.29 7.55 8.52
N LEU A 54 36.25 7.51 9.32
CA LEU A 54 34.89 7.17 8.91
C LEU A 54 33.93 8.34 9.17
N TRP A 55 32.89 8.39 8.39
CA TRP A 55 31.81 9.34 8.59
C TRP A 55 30.45 8.66 8.62
N ARG A 56 29.51 9.26 9.34
CA ARG A 56 28.11 8.85 9.33
C ARG A 56 27.19 10.03 9.65
N CYS A 57 26.15 10.20 8.85
CA CYS A 57 25.09 11.15 9.16
C CYS A 57 23.92 10.44 9.87
N ASN A 58 23.62 10.85 11.10
CA ASN A 58 22.51 10.29 11.88
C ASN A 58 21.15 10.79 11.40
N TYR A 59 21.08 11.75 10.48
CA TYR A 59 19.85 12.25 9.89
C TYR A 59 19.45 11.49 8.63
N CYS A 60 20.35 11.36 7.64
CA CYS A 60 20.05 10.62 6.41
C CYS A 60 20.51 9.16 6.45
N GLY A 61 21.21 8.71 7.49
CA GLY A 61 21.69 7.34 7.64
C GLY A 61 22.89 6.97 6.76
N GLU A 62 23.35 7.89 5.89
CA GLU A 62 24.49 7.69 5.01
C GLU A 62 25.81 7.69 5.80
N GLY A 63 26.78 6.87 5.32
CA GLY A 63 28.08 6.76 5.97
C GLY A 63 29.10 6.04 5.09
N GLY A 64 30.35 6.05 5.52
CA GLY A 64 31.44 5.38 4.81
C GLY A 64 32.84 5.88 5.20
N GLY A 65 33.83 5.58 4.39
CA GLY A 65 35.21 6.09 4.50
C GLY A 65 35.41 7.42 3.80
N MET A 66 36.64 7.96 3.91
CA MET A 66 37.08 9.25 3.34
C MET A 66 36.73 9.40 1.87
N LEU A 67 37.13 8.42 1.06
CA LEU A 67 36.91 8.45 -0.40
C LEU A 67 35.41 8.47 -0.73
N SER A 68 34.60 7.69 0.00
CA SER A 68 33.17 7.65 -0.24
C SER A 68 32.46 8.96 0.10
N LEU A 69 33.02 9.76 1.03
CA LEU A 69 32.48 11.08 1.34
C LEU A 69 32.67 12.03 0.17
N TYR A 70 33.91 12.11 -0.33
CA TYR A 70 34.28 12.96 -1.48
C TYR A 70 33.51 12.54 -2.74
N ALA A 71 33.55 11.23 -3.03
CA ALA A 71 32.87 10.64 -4.19
C ALA A 71 31.35 10.93 -4.21
N LYS A 72 30.70 10.85 -3.05
CA LYS A 72 29.25 11.15 -2.94
C LYS A 72 28.91 12.63 -3.11
N VAL A 73 29.79 13.53 -2.69
CA VAL A 73 29.58 14.99 -2.83
C VAL A 73 29.73 15.43 -4.26
N TYR A 74 30.77 14.93 -4.97
CA TYR A 74 31.06 15.33 -6.33
C TYR A 74 30.52 14.42 -7.43
N GLY A 75 29.93 13.27 -7.06
CA GLY A 75 29.38 12.33 -8.03
C GLY A 75 30.40 11.54 -8.82
N VAL A 76 31.63 11.39 -8.29
CA VAL A 76 32.75 10.70 -8.94
C VAL A 76 32.96 9.30 -8.38
N SER A 77 33.80 8.49 -9.06
CA SER A 77 34.19 7.17 -8.52
C SER A 77 35.16 7.33 -7.33
N ASN A 78 35.32 6.29 -6.48
CA ASN A 78 36.31 6.31 -5.40
C ASN A 78 37.76 6.43 -5.94
N SER A 79 38.04 5.92 -7.15
CA SER A 79 39.34 6.05 -7.81
C SER A 79 39.61 7.47 -8.23
N ASP A 80 38.61 8.15 -8.77
CA ASP A 80 38.71 9.55 -9.16
C ASP A 80 38.79 10.43 -7.92
N ALA A 81 38.00 10.16 -6.90
CA ALA A 81 38.06 10.83 -5.59
C ALA A 81 39.46 10.76 -4.98
N TYR A 82 40.14 9.59 -5.04
CA TYR A 82 41.51 9.44 -4.56
C TYR A 82 42.47 10.36 -5.32
N ARG A 83 42.44 10.35 -6.66
CA ARG A 83 43.29 11.21 -7.49
C ARG A 83 43.06 12.69 -7.20
N GLU A 84 41.80 13.11 -7.23
CA GLU A 84 41.44 14.52 -6.99
C GLU A 84 41.81 15.00 -5.59
N ILE A 85 41.68 14.16 -4.55
CA ILE A 85 42.09 14.50 -3.18
C ILE A 85 43.63 14.63 -3.09
N CYS A 86 44.37 13.67 -3.67
CA CYS A 86 45.83 13.73 -3.68
C CYS A 86 46.34 14.98 -4.40
N ASP A 87 45.79 15.29 -5.57
CA ASP A 87 46.13 16.49 -6.34
C ASP A 87 45.82 17.77 -5.56
N ALA A 88 44.63 17.84 -4.95
CA ALA A 88 44.21 19.02 -4.18
C ALA A 88 45.02 19.25 -2.90
N LEU A 89 45.52 18.19 -2.27
CA LEU A 89 46.38 18.28 -1.09
C LEU A 89 47.86 18.40 -1.41
N ALA A 90 48.26 18.39 -2.70
CA ALA A 90 49.64 18.38 -3.16
C ALA A 90 50.51 17.32 -2.46
N VAL A 91 49.93 16.16 -2.17
CA VAL A 91 50.64 15.07 -1.52
C VAL A 91 51.50 14.35 -2.56
N ASN A 92 52.82 14.56 -2.51
CA ASN A 92 53.80 13.88 -3.35
C ASN A 92 53.93 12.41 -2.96
N GLY A 93 52.98 11.60 -3.36
CA GLY A 93 52.90 10.18 -3.02
C GLY A 93 51.95 9.40 -3.95
N PHE A 94 51.88 9.85 -5.21
CA PHE A 94 51.17 9.10 -6.24
C PHE A 94 51.93 7.80 -6.50
N SER A 95 51.44 6.69 -5.91
CA SER A 95 51.79 5.36 -6.40
C SER A 95 50.85 5.09 -7.58
N PRO A 96 51.37 4.97 -8.82
CA PRO A 96 50.54 4.64 -9.98
C PRO A 96 49.88 3.25 -9.88
N ASP A 97 50.27 2.45 -8.88
CA ASP A 97 49.72 1.10 -8.63
C ASP A 97 48.64 1.04 -7.54
N TYR A 98 48.16 2.16 -6.99
CA TYR A 98 46.99 2.11 -6.18
C TYR A 98 45.76 1.88 -7.06
N THR A 99 45.57 0.65 -7.43
CA THR A 99 44.22 0.18 -7.82
C THR A 99 43.39 0.22 -6.55
N VAL A 100 42.46 1.18 -6.47
CA VAL A 100 41.31 1.02 -5.55
C VAL A 100 40.82 -0.42 -5.77
N PRO A 101 40.76 -1.27 -4.73
CA PRO A 101 40.20 -2.60 -4.92
C PRO A 101 38.90 -2.38 -5.65
N GLU A 102 38.83 -2.76 -6.93
CA GLU A 102 37.56 -2.80 -7.63
C GLU A 102 36.60 -3.40 -6.62
N LYS A 103 35.49 -2.73 -6.35
CA LYS A 103 34.40 -3.42 -5.74
C LYS A 103 34.20 -4.62 -6.63
N THR A 104 34.79 -5.76 -6.26
CA THR A 104 34.34 -7.05 -6.79
C THR A 104 32.86 -6.92 -6.84
N ALA A 105 32.29 -6.97 -8.04
CA ALA A 105 30.85 -6.94 -8.25
C ALA A 105 30.29 -7.78 -7.12
N PRO A 106 29.38 -7.27 -6.27
CA PRO A 106 29.06 -7.89 -4.99
C PRO A 106 28.91 -9.38 -5.28
N THR A 107 29.84 -10.17 -4.76
CA THR A 107 29.78 -11.64 -4.85
C THR A 107 28.35 -11.94 -4.49
N GLU A 108 27.57 -12.54 -5.41
CA GLU A 108 26.13 -12.69 -5.23
C GLU A 108 25.92 -13.09 -3.78
N ALA A 109 25.28 -12.21 -3.01
CA ALA A 109 25.24 -12.38 -1.57
C ALA A 109 24.60 -13.74 -1.33
N GLU A 110 25.31 -14.66 -0.67
CA GLU A 110 24.82 -15.98 -0.37
C GLU A 110 23.38 -15.90 0.10
N GLN A 111 22.45 -16.45 -0.67
CA GLN A 111 21.02 -16.42 -0.40
C GLN A 111 20.64 -17.67 0.36
N SER A 112 19.67 -17.56 1.25
CA SER A 112 19.08 -18.71 1.91
C SER A 112 17.98 -19.33 1.04
N ASP A 113 17.87 -20.65 1.09
CA ASP A 113 16.67 -21.33 0.61
C ASP A 113 15.45 -20.85 1.39
N ALA A 114 14.30 -20.77 0.71
CA ALA A 114 13.06 -20.33 1.35
C ALA A 114 12.65 -21.30 2.47
N ALA A 115 12.31 -20.77 3.62
CA ALA A 115 11.71 -21.54 4.71
C ALA A 115 10.34 -22.09 4.31
N SER A 116 9.90 -23.16 4.96
CA SER A 116 8.56 -23.69 4.77
C SER A 116 7.49 -22.67 5.18
N VAL A 117 6.28 -22.82 4.64
CA VAL A 117 5.16 -21.94 4.97
C VAL A 117 4.88 -21.90 6.46
N GLN A 118 4.96 -23.03 7.14
CA GLN A 118 4.75 -23.15 8.58
C GLN A 118 5.80 -22.38 9.36
N GLU A 119 7.08 -22.49 8.97
CA GLU A 119 8.17 -21.75 9.59
C GLU A 119 8.03 -20.24 9.37
N VAL A 120 7.66 -19.82 8.15
CA VAL A 120 7.34 -18.40 7.83
C VAL A 120 6.20 -17.91 8.71
N HIS A 121 5.10 -18.63 8.78
CA HIS A 121 3.95 -18.30 9.62
C HIS A 121 4.33 -18.19 11.09
N GLN A 122 5.01 -19.18 11.64
CA GLN A 122 5.43 -19.19 13.05
C GLN A 122 6.31 -17.98 13.37
N THR A 123 7.31 -17.73 12.54
CA THR A 123 8.27 -16.64 12.76
C THR A 123 7.62 -15.26 12.63
N LEU A 124 6.82 -15.04 11.59
CA LEU A 124 6.14 -13.75 11.39
C LEU A 124 5.02 -13.53 12.41
N SER A 125 4.26 -14.56 12.78
CA SER A 125 3.24 -14.46 13.86
C SER A 125 3.88 -14.06 15.19
N MET A 126 5.00 -14.70 15.56
CA MET A 126 5.73 -14.36 16.76
C MET A 126 6.34 -12.95 16.68
N LEU A 127 6.89 -12.54 15.53
CA LEU A 127 7.37 -11.17 15.34
C LEU A 127 6.23 -10.17 15.53
N LEU A 128 5.08 -10.36 14.87
CA LEU A 128 3.94 -9.47 14.96
C LEU A 128 3.37 -9.39 16.39
N SER A 129 3.41 -10.48 17.16
CA SER A 129 2.98 -10.46 18.57
C SER A 129 3.86 -9.60 19.47
N MET A 130 5.13 -9.38 19.08
CA MET A 130 6.07 -8.51 19.79
C MET A 130 5.94 -7.03 19.42
N LEU A 131 5.18 -6.71 18.36
CA LEU A 131 5.01 -5.36 17.84
C LEU A 131 3.68 -4.76 18.27
N THR A 132 3.64 -3.45 18.36
CA THR A 132 2.43 -2.68 18.66
C THR A 132 1.98 -1.89 17.44
N LEU A 133 0.72 -1.50 17.39
CA LEU A 133 0.21 -0.52 16.46
C LEU A 133 0.19 0.84 17.15
N ILE A 134 0.99 1.79 16.68
CA ILE A 134 1.05 3.14 17.28
C ILE A 134 -0.27 3.89 17.08
N PRO A 135 -0.64 4.83 17.98
CA PRO A 135 -1.91 5.55 17.92
C PRO A 135 -2.17 6.23 16.57
N ALA A 136 -1.16 6.85 15.98
CA ALA A 136 -1.29 7.53 14.69
C ALA A 136 -1.68 6.58 13.54
N HIS A 137 -1.11 5.36 13.52
CA HIS A 137 -1.46 4.34 12.52
C HIS A 137 -2.86 3.77 12.77
N ARG A 138 -3.22 3.52 14.04
CA ARG A 138 -4.58 3.09 14.41
C ARG A 138 -5.60 4.13 13.96
N GLU A 139 -5.36 5.39 14.24
CA GLU A 139 -6.25 6.49 13.84
C GLU A 139 -6.34 6.60 12.33
N HIS A 140 -5.24 6.44 11.59
CA HIS A 140 -5.28 6.40 10.13
C HIS A 140 -6.17 5.25 9.59
N LEU A 141 -6.07 4.06 10.17
CA LEU A 141 -6.89 2.91 9.76
C LEU A 141 -8.38 3.15 10.07
N ARG A 142 -8.70 3.83 11.18
CA ARG A 142 -10.07 4.17 11.56
C ARG A 142 -10.65 5.29 10.69
N SER A 143 -9.99 6.45 10.70
CA SER A 143 -10.56 7.67 10.11
C SER A 143 -10.45 7.69 8.59
N VAL A 144 -9.31 7.22 8.03
CA VAL A 144 -9.05 7.25 6.59
C VAL A 144 -9.56 5.98 5.90
N ARG A 145 -9.41 4.81 6.53
CA ARG A 145 -9.82 3.52 5.95
C ARG A 145 -11.18 3.00 6.42
N GLY A 146 -11.76 3.61 7.44
CA GLY A 146 -13.10 3.28 7.95
C GLY A 146 -13.19 1.93 8.68
N LEU A 147 -12.05 1.40 9.16
CA LEU A 147 -12.01 0.15 9.90
C LEU A 147 -12.37 0.36 11.38
N SER A 148 -13.10 -0.57 11.95
CA SER A 148 -13.31 -0.65 13.40
C SER A 148 -12.07 -1.17 14.14
N ASP A 149 -12.00 -0.97 15.45
CA ASP A 149 -10.91 -1.49 16.28
C ASP A 149 -10.84 -3.02 16.27
N ASP A 150 -11.98 -3.70 16.18
CA ASP A 150 -12.07 -5.16 16.07
C ASP A 150 -11.52 -5.66 14.73
N GLU A 151 -11.84 -4.98 13.62
CA GLU A 151 -11.30 -5.29 12.30
C GLU A 151 -9.78 -5.05 12.24
N ILE A 152 -9.30 -3.93 12.79
CA ILE A 152 -7.87 -3.62 12.90
C ILE A 152 -7.13 -4.72 13.66
N THR A 153 -7.73 -5.20 14.75
CA THR A 153 -7.15 -6.26 15.58
C THR A 153 -7.16 -7.61 14.85
N ARG A 154 -8.29 -7.94 14.20
CA ARG A 154 -8.47 -9.19 13.45
C ARG A 154 -7.50 -9.30 12.27
N PHE A 155 -7.28 -8.22 11.52
CA PHE A 155 -6.31 -8.21 10.42
C PHE A 155 -4.86 -8.20 10.88
N GLY A 156 -4.60 -7.94 12.15
CA GLY A 156 -3.27 -8.07 12.75
C GLY A 156 -2.29 -6.96 12.34
N PHE A 157 -2.78 -5.78 11.97
CA PHE A 157 -1.93 -4.65 11.60
C PHE A 157 -1.01 -4.24 12.75
N LYS A 158 0.24 -3.93 12.42
CA LYS A 158 1.27 -3.48 13.36
C LYS A 158 2.03 -2.28 12.78
N SER A 159 2.80 -1.60 13.61
CA SER A 159 3.75 -0.59 13.17
C SER A 159 5.14 -1.18 13.05
N THR A 160 5.91 -0.72 12.07
CA THR A 160 7.32 -1.10 11.96
C THR A 160 8.08 -0.67 13.20
N PRO A 161 8.95 -1.53 13.74
CA PRO A 161 9.76 -1.18 14.89
C PRO A 161 10.88 -0.21 14.50
N PRO A 162 11.40 0.58 15.45
CA PRO A 162 12.63 1.32 15.25
C PRO A 162 13.79 0.40 14.84
N PRO A 163 14.68 0.82 13.92
CA PRO A 163 15.75 -0.04 13.40
C PRO A 163 16.70 -0.61 14.46
N PHE A 164 16.93 0.11 15.55
CA PHE A 164 17.81 -0.34 16.64
C PHE A 164 17.25 -1.56 17.40
N LEU A 165 15.94 -1.83 17.30
CA LEU A 165 15.32 -3.00 17.93
C LEU A 165 15.39 -4.26 17.07
N CYS A 166 15.72 -4.16 15.78
CA CYS A 166 15.64 -5.28 14.83
C CYS A 166 16.47 -6.48 15.26
N ARG A 167 17.71 -6.29 15.72
CA ARG A 167 18.55 -7.39 16.25
C ARG A 167 17.97 -8.00 17.52
N SER A 168 17.51 -7.16 18.45
CA SER A 168 16.92 -7.64 19.72
C SER A 168 15.67 -8.48 19.47
N LEU A 169 14.79 -8.03 18.58
CA LEU A 169 13.60 -8.77 18.14
C LEU A 169 13.99 -10.11 17.51
N THR A 170 14.95 -10.09 16.58
CA THR A 170 15.43 -11.32 15.91
C THR A 170 16.04 -12.30 16.92
N ASN A 171 16.86 -11.84 17.87
CA ASN A 171 17.42 -12.69 18.91
C ASN A 171 16.35 -13.32 19.82
N ARG A 172 15.26 -12.58 20.09
CA ARG A 172 14.12 -13.12 20.85
C ARG A 172 13.39 -14.21 20.08
N LEU A 173 13.22 -14.03 18.74
CA LEU A 173 12.63 -15.05 17.86
C LEU A 173 13.47 -16.34 17.87
N VAL A 174 14.78 -16.21 17.70
CA VAL A 174 15.70 -17.37 17.73
C VAL A 174 15.64 -18.08 19.08
N LYS A 175 15.66 -17.33 20.19
CA LYS A 175 15.52 -17.89 21.55
C LYS A 175 14.18 -18.60 21.76
N ALA A 176 13.13 -18.15 21.09
CA ALA A 176 11.80 -18.78 21.12
C ALA A 176 11.69 -20.01 20.17
N GLY A 177 12.79 -20.43 19.52
CA GLY A 177 12.83 -21.55 18.61
C GLY A 177 12.30 -21.26 17.21
N CYS A 178 12.09 -19.99 16.85
CA CYS A 178 11.70 -19.61 15.50
C CYS A 178 12.88 -19.68 14.53
N ARG A 179 12.66 -20.24 13.34
CA ARG A 179 13.62 -20.21 12.26
C ARG A 179 13.57 -18.85 11.58
N VAL A 180 14.70 -18.13 11.50
CA VAL A 180 14.81 -16.86 10.80
C VAL A 180 15.46 -16.98 9.42
N GLN A 181 16.30 -17.99 9.22
CA GLN A 181 16.91 -18.29 7.93
C GLN A 181 15.85 -18.72 6.91
N GLY A 182 15.88 -18.13 5.73
CA GLY A 182 14.92 -18.39 4.66
C GLY A 182 13.54 -17.75 4.87
N VAL A 183 13.33 -16.98 5.96
CA VAL A 183 12.11 -16.22 6.18
C VAL A 183 12.28 -14.82 5.55
N PRO A 184 11.33 -14.34 4.71
CA PRO A 184 11.43 -13.05 4.06
C PRO A 184 11.63 -11.90 5.05
N GLY A 185 12.60 -11.03 4.74
CA GLY A 185 12.94 -9.87 5.57
C GLY A 185 14.05 -10.12 6.56
N PHE A 186 14.41 -11.37 6.87
CA PHE A 186 15.54 -11.68 7.75
C PHE A 186 16.82 -11.91 6.94
N TYR A 187 17.95 -11.48 7.50
CA TYR A 187 19.26 -11.57 6.87
C TYR A 187 20.38 -11.46 7.90
N VAL A 188 21.61 -11.80 7.48
CA VAL A 188 22.79 -11.60 8.32
C VAL A 188 23.44 -10.26 7.98
N ASP A 189 23.61 -9.41 8.99
CA ASP A 189 24.21 -8.09 8.83
C ASP A 189 25.76 -8.13 8.74
N ASP A 190 26.37 -6.99 8.53
CA ASP A 190 27.83 -6.85 8.37
C ASP A 190 28.64 -7.32 9.60
N ASN A 191 28.00 -7.45 10.77
CA ASN A 191 28.63 -7.98 11.99
C ASN A 191 28.39 -9.49 12.18
N GLY A 192 27.82 -10.17 11.19
CA GLY A 192 27.51 -11.60 11.26
C GLY A 192 26.30 -11.95 12.14
N CYS A 193 25.45 -10.98 12.47
CA CYS A 193 24.28 -11.18 13.31
C CYS A 193 23.00 -11.24 12.47
N TRP A 194 22.11 -12.14 12.82
CA TRP A 194 20.76 -12.16 12.24
C TRP A 194 19.97 -10.92 12.66
N THR A 195 19.28 -10.31 11.71
CA THR A 195 18.43 -9.14 11.91
C THR A 195 17.25 -9.14 10.93
N VAL A 196 16.24 -8.31 11.18
CA VAL A 196 15.11 -8.10 10.29
C VAL A 196 15.22 -6.73 9.60
N LYS A 197 14.80 -6.63 8.35
CA LYS A 197 14.98 -5.46 7.47
C LYS A 197 13.88 -4.42 7.70
N PHE A 198 13.99 -3.67 8.78
CA PHE A 198 13.23 -2.44 8.97
C PHE A 198 14.18 -1.24 9.05
N HIS A 199 13.86 -0.18 8.31
CA HIS A 199 14.65 1.04 8.26
C HIS A 199 13.78 2.25 8.56
N GLN A 200 14.36 3.30 9.10
CA GLN A 200 13.62 4.52 9.44
C GLN A 200 12.92 5.15 8.21
N ARG A 201 13.53 5.08 7.04
CA ARG A 201 12.93 5.60 5.78
C ARG A 201 11.77 4.73 5.26
N THR A 202 11.62 3.53 5.77
CA THR A 202 10.57 2.58 5.41
C THR A 202 9.64 2.29 6.58
N SER A 203 9.51 3.26 7.51
CA SER A 203 8.53 3.18 8.58
C SER A 203 7.10 3.19 8.02
N GLY A 204 6.20 2.52 8.72
CA GLY A 204 4.83 2.43 8.27
C GLY A 204 4.02 1.33 8.95
N ILE A 205 2.87 1.04 8.37
CA ILE A 205 1.95 0.00 8.83
C ILE A 205 2.35 -1.33 8.20
N ILE A 206 2.62 -2.33 9.03
CA ILE A 206 2.82 -3.72 8.60
C ILE A 206 1.45 -4.36 8.38
N ILE A 207 1.26 -4.93 7.20
CA ILE A 207 0.07 -5.62 6.76
C ILE A 207 0.46 -7.08 6.56
N PRO A 208 -0.01 -8.01 7.39
CA PRO A 208 0.25 -9.43 7.21
C PRO A 208 -0.39 -9.93 5.91
N ILE A 209 0.30 -10.81 5.20
CA ILE A 209 -0.20 -11.44 3.98
C ILE A 209 -0.64 -12.85 4.32
N PHE A 210 -1.94 -13.11 4.33
CA PHE A 210 -2.49 -14.41 4.65
C PHE A 210 -2.71 -15.24 3.37
N GLY A 211 -2.40 -16.52 3.43
CA GLY A 211 -2.85 -17.49 2.43
C GLY A 211 -4.31 -17.92 2.66
N VAL A 212 -4.86 -18.67 1.72
CA VAL A 212 -6.22 -19.23 1.80
C VAL A 212 -6.41 -20.18 2.99
N ASP A 213 -5.34 -20.74 3.52
CA ASP A 213 -5.28 -21.58 4.72
C ASP A 213 -5.14 -20.79 6.03
N GLY A 214 -5.20 -19.47 5.96
CA GLY A 214 -5.05 -18.58 7.11
C GLY A 214 -3.60 -18.43 7.61
N LEU A 215 -2.62 -19.06 6.97
CA LEU A 215 -1.22 -18.94 7.37
C LEU A 215 -0.58 -17.67 6.79
N ILE A 216 0.25 -17.00 7.59
CA ILE A 216 1.00 -15.82 7.13
C ILE A 216 2.08 -16.26 6.15
N ARG A 217 2.06 -15.69 4.95
CA ARG A 217 3.00 -15.94 3.84
C ARG A 217 4.09 -14.89 3.73
N GLY A 218 3.90 -13.75 4.35
CA GLY A 218 4.77 -12.58 4.28
C GLY A 218 4.14 -11.36 4.91
N ALA A 219 4.71 -10.20 4.66
CA ALA A 219 4.15 -8.93 5.10
C ALA A 219 4.40 -7.84 4.05
N GLN A 220 3.45 -6.92 3.93
CA GLN A 220 3.59 -5.68 3.17
C GLN A 220 3.69 -4.51 4.15
N ILE A 221 4.44 -3.49 3.81
CA ILE A 221 4.57 -2.26 4.61
C ILE A 221 3.96 -1.12 3.81
N ARG A 222 2.89 -0.52 4.34
CA ARG A 222 2.39 0.76 3.83
C ARG A 222 3.22 1.86 4.46
N LEU A 223 4.01 2.53 3.65
CA LEU A 223 4.94 3.55 4.11
C LEU A 223 4.24 4.81 4.61
N ASP A 224 4.77 5.43 5.65
CA ASP A 224 4.32 6.73 6.15
C ASP A 224 4.56 7.82 5.12
N HIS A 225 5.70 7.74 4.45
CA HIS A 225 6.09 8.66 3.38
C HIS A 225 6.47 7.85 2.13
N PRO A 226 5.90 8.15 0.95
CA PRO A 226 6.27 7.47 -0.28
C PRO A 226 7.76 7.63 -0.57
N LEU A 227 8.41 6.53 -0.94
CA LEU A 227 9.81 6.55 -1.37
C LEU A 227 9.90 7.01 -2.81
N LYS A 228 10.73 8.02 -3.05
CA LYS A 228 11.13 8.46 -4.37
C LYS A 228 12.61 8.23 -4.53
N ASP A 229 13.02 7.82 -5.73
CA ASP A 229 14.40 7.82 -6.12
C ASP A 229 14.88 9.26 -6.40
N LYS A 230 16.19 9.50 -6.29
CA LYS A 230 16.75 10.85 -6.47
C LYS A 230 16.49 11.40 -7.87
N ASP A 231 16.41 10.51 -8.85
CA ASP A 231 16.24 10.82 -10.27
C ASP A 231 14.76 10.80 -10.71
N ASP A 232 13.84 10.57 -9.78
CA ASP A 232 12.41 10.57 -10.07
C ASP A 232 11.92 12.00 -10.32
N PRO A 233 11.17 12.25 -11.41
CA PRO A 233 10.59 13.54 -11.69
C PRO A 233 9.64 13.97 -10.55
N PRO A 234 9.49 15.28 -10.29
CA PRO A 234 8.67 15.79 -9.19
C PRO A 234 7.23 15.27 -9.18
N GLU A 235 6.66 15.02 -10.36
CA GLU A 235 5.29 14.57 -10.57
C GLU A 235 5.11 13.07 -10.26
N LYS A 236 6.19 12.28 -10.29
CA LYS A 236 6.12 10.84 -10.03
C LYS A 236 5.71 10.58 -8.59
N THR A 237 4.63 9.84 -8.44
CA THR A 237 4.21 9.35 -7.12
C THR A 237 5.22 8.29 -6.66
N GLY A 238 5.87 8.51 -5.51
CA GLY A 238 6.81 7.54 -4.95
C GLY A 238 6.14 6.21 -4.58
N VAL A 239 6.97 5.20 -4.33
CA VAL A 239 6.52 3.87 -3.88
C VAL A 239 5.86 3.98 -2.51
N LYS A 240 4.59 3.58 -2.41
CA LYS A 240 3.78 3.65 -1.17
C LYS A 240 3.81 2.34 -0.38
N TYR A 241 4.07 1.22 -1.02
CA TYR A 241 4.05 -0.10 -0.43
C TYR A 241 5.34 -0.85 -0.73
N LEU A 242 5.91 -1.48 0.28
CA LEU A 242 7.05 -2.39 0.14
C LEU A 242 6.67 -3.76 0.65
N THR A 243 7.10 -4.81 -0.04
CA THR A 243 6.99 -6.16 0.48
C THR A 243 8.21 -6.46 1.34
N LEU A 244 8.01 -7.04 2.52
CA LEU A 244 9.09 -7.47 3.40
C LEU A 244 9.92 -8.55 2.69
N SER A 245 11.14 -8.21 2.34
CA SER A 245 12.07 -9.05 1.58
C SER A 245 13.50 -8.69 1.94
N SER A 246 14.38 -9.67 1.96
CA SER A 246 15.81 -9.51 2.21
C SER A 246 16.67 -9.92 1.01
N THR A 247 16.08 -10.00 -0.18
CA THR A 247 16.80 -10.23 -1.44
C THR A 247 18.01 -9.29 -1.55
N GLY A 248 19.16 -9.82 -1.98
CA GLY A 248 20.42 -9.09 -2.10
C GLY A 248 21.13 -8.80 -0.77
N LYS A 249 20.64 -9.32 0.36
CA LYS A 249 21.32 -9.32 1.65
C LYS A 249 21.94 -10.70 1.94
N ARG A 250 23.04 -10.73 2.70
CA ARG A 250 23.70 -11.98 3.09
C ARG A 250 22.72 -12.90 3.82
N MET A 251 22.60 -14.14 3.40
CA MET A 251 21.63 -15.12 3.89
C MET A 251 20.18 -14.65 3.81
N GLY A 252 19.90 -13.66 2.96
CA GLY A 252 18.55 -13.16 2.72
C GLY A 252 17.74 -14.07 1.81
N THR A 253 16.45 -13.79 1.69
CA THR A 253 15.55 -14.49 0.76
C THR A 253 14.51 -13.57 0.19
N THR A 254 13.93 -13.95 -0.95
CA THR A 254 12.84 -13.24 -1.60
C THR A 254 11.52 -13.44 -0.86
N SER A 255 10.60 -12.49 -0.98
CA SER A 255 9.21 -12.65 -0.52
C SER A 255 8.44 -13.69 -1.34
N GLY A 256 8.90 -14.02 -2.55
CA GLY A 256 8.23 -14.92 -3.46
C GLY A 256 6.84 -14.43 -3.91
N SER A 257 6.55 -13.14 -3.76
CA SER A 257 5.30 -12.50 -4.21
C SER A 257 4.04 -13.25 -3.81
N PRO A 258 3.77 -13.45 -2.52
CA PRO A 258 2.59 -14.19 -2.06
C PRO A 258 1.30 -13.47 -2.45
N ILE A 259 0.23 -14.24 -2.63
CA ILE A 259 -1.12 -13.73 -2.81
C ILE A 259 -1.77 -13.59 -1.43
N HIS A 260 -2.44 -12.47 -1.21
CA HIS A 260 -3.23 -12.25 0.00
C HIS A 260 -4.67 -12.72 -0.19
N PHE A 261 -5.20 -13.40 0.81
CA PHE A 261 -6.56 -13.90 0.84
C PHE A 261 -7.26 -13.43 2.12
N VAL A 262 -8.49 -12.96 1.98
CA VAL A 262 -9.34 -12.56 3.11
C VAL A 262 -10.81 -12.93 2.82
N GLY A 263 -11.44 -13.62 3.76
CA GLY A 263 -12.83 -14.06 3.66
C GLY A 263 -12.99 -15.58 3.76
N ASP A 264 -14.06 -16.10 3.15
CA ASP A 264 -14.42 -17.51 3.17
C ASP A 264 -13.82 -18.23 1.93
N PRO A 265 -12.97 -19.26 2.13
CA PRO A 265 -12.39 -20.04 1.02
C PRO A 265 -13.42 -20.87 0.23
N CYS A 266 -14.63 -21.06 0.76
CA CYS A 266 -15.74 -21.74 0.09
C CYS A 266 -16.73 -20.78 -0.58
N SER A 267 -16.40 -19.50 -0.68
CA SER A 267 -17.24 -18.49 -1.34
C SER A 267 -17.48 -18.83 -2.81
N ARG A 268 -18.75 -18.78 -3.23
CA ARG A 268 -19.12 -18.97 -4.66
C ARG A 268 -18.61 -17.84 -5.55
N VAL A 269 -18.42 -16.65 -5.00
CA VAL A 269 -17.97 -15.45 -5.72
C VAL A 269 -16.76 -14.87 -4.99
N VAL A 270 -15.66 -14.69 -5.69
CA VAL A 270 -14.42 -14.15 -5.14
C VAL A 270 -13.96 -12.93 -5.94
N TYR A 271 -13.61 -11.86 -5.23
CA TYR A 271 -13.13 -10.61 -5.81
C TYR A 271 -11.60 -10.61 -5.88
N VAL A 272 -11.05 -10.12 -6.97
CA VAL A 272 -9.59 -9.97 -7.17
C VAL A 272 -9.25 -8.50 -7.32
N THR A 273 -8.36 -7.99 -6.48
CA THR A 273 -7.92 -6.58 -6.47
C THR A 273 -6.41 -6.47 -6.29
N GLU A 274 -5.87 -5.27 -6.38
CA GLU A 274 -4.46 -4.97 -6.13
C GLU A 274 -4.27 -4.43 -4.70
N GLY A 275 -3.31 -5.02 -3.96
CA GLY A 275 -2.87 -4.54 -2.65
C GLY A 275 -3.65 -5.10 -1.46
N CYS A 276 -2.89 -5.63 -0.47
CA CYS A 276 -3.45 -6.33 0.69
C CYS A 276 -4.38 -5.44 1.53
N LEU A 277 -3.94 -4.23 1.88
CA LEU A 277 -4.77 -3.31 2.68
C LEU A 277 -6.11 -2.98 2.00
N LYS A 278 -6.10 -2.86 0.66
CA LYS A 278 -7.32 -2.61 -0.11
C LYS A 278 -8.29 -3.78 0.00
N ALA A 279 -7.78 -5.01 -0.11
CA ALA A 279 -8.61 -6.21 0.05
C ALA A 279 -9.20 -6.32 1.47
N ASP A 280 -8.40 -6.05 2.51
CA ASP A 280 -8.86 -6.06 3.89
C ASP A 280 -9.97 -5.03 4.13
N VAL A 281 -9.77 -3.80 3.64
CA VAL A 281 -10.77 -2.72 3.76
C VAL A 281 -12.03 -3.05 2.96
N ALA A 282 -11.90 -3.50 1.72
CA ALA A 282 -13.05 -3.87 0.89
C ALA A 282 -13.82 -5.06 1.50
N HIS A 283 -13.10 -6.07 2.06
CA HIS A 283 -13.72 -7.17 2.80
C HIS A 283 -14.53 -6.66 4.00
N ALA A 284 -13.96 -5.77 4.81
CA ALA A 284 -14.63 -5.20 5.97
C ALA A 284 -15.89 -4.40 5.59
N LEU A 285 -15.84 -3.66 4.48
CA LEU A 285 -16.95 -2.82 4.03
C LEU A 285 -18.05 -3.60 3.31
N MET A 286 -17.68 -4.63 2.54
CA MET A 286 -18.61 -5.38 1.67
C MET A 286 -19.03 -6.74 2.23
N HIS A 287 -18.31 -7.28 3.22
CA HIS A 287 -18.48 -8.66 3.73
C HIS A 287 -18.38 -9.71 2.62
N ARG A 288 -17.46 -9.52 1.67
CA ARG A 288 -17.17 -10.40 0.53
C ARG A 288 -15.76 -10.95 0.62
N THR A 289 -15.52 -12.07 -0.06
CA THR A 289 -14.19 -12.70 -0.13
C THR A 289 -13.32 -12.00 -1.16
N PHE A 290 -12.10 -11.65 -0.76
CA PHE A 290 -11.14 -10.97 -1.60
C PHE A 290 -9.82 -11.73 -1.71
N VAL A 291 -9.24 -11.64 -2.89
CA VAL A 291 -7.86 -12.01 -3.22
C VAL A 291 -7.13 -10.75 -3.64
N ALA A 292 -5.92 -10.54 -3.14
CA ALA A 292 -5.11 -9.41 -3.57
C ALA A 292 -3.74 -9.84 -4.08
N THR A 293 -3.35 -9.27 -5.21
CA THR A 293 -1.98 -9.33 -5.74
C THR A 293 -1.14 -8.20 -5.13
N LEU A 294 0.18 -8.39 -5.04
CA LEU A 294 1.11 -7.35 -4.54
C LEU A 294 1.47 -6.29 -5.59
N GLY A 295 0.76 -6.25 -6.68
CA GLY A 295 0.92 -5.38 -7.84
C GLY A 295 0.18 -6.00 -9.01
N ALA A 296 -0.42 -5.18 -9.87
CA ALA A 296 -1.30 -5.61 -10.96
C ALA A 296 -0.73 -6.71 -11.88
N ASN A 297 0.60 -6.78 -12.01
CA ASN A 297 1.26 -7.79 -12.86
C ASN A 297 1.71 -9.05 -12.11
N ASN A 298 1.55 -9.09 -10.80
CA ASN A 298 2.05 -10.20 -9.98
C ASN A 298 1.02 -11.31 -9.83
N THR A 299 0.71 -11.96 -10.94
CA THR A 299 -0.35 -12.97 -11.07
C THR A 299 0.16 -14.42 -11.03
N SER A 300 1.47 -14.64 -10.84
CA SER A 300 2.10 -15.95 -10.99
C SER A 300 1.52 -17.05 -10.11
N LYS A 301 1.07 -16.71 -8.90
CA LYS A 301 0.50 -17.65 -7.93
C LYS A 301 -1.04 -17.71 -7.95
N LEU A 302 -1.69 -16.91 -8.80
CA LEU A 302 -3.15 -16.96 -8.93
C LEU A 302 -3.64 -18.27 -9.52
N ASP A 303 -2.86 -18.92 -10.38
CA ASP A 303 -3.24 -20.17 -11.03
C ASP A 303 -3.52 -21.29 -10.00
N GLU A 304 -2.58 -21.49 -9.07
CA GLU A 304 -2.73 -22.48 -7.98
C GLU A 304 -3.91 -22.13 -7.06
N LEU A 305 -4.05 -20.84 -6.74
CA LEU A 305 -5.15 -20.37 -5.90
C LEU A 305 -6.50 -20.56 -6.59
N PHE A 306 -6.63 -20.26 -7.87
CA PHE A 306 -7.88 -20.43 -8.63
C PHE A 306 -8.24 -21.92 -8.75
N ALA A 307 -7.26 -22.80 -8.97
CA ALA A 307 -7.47 -24.25 -8.90
C ALA A 307 -8.02 -24.70 -7.54
N PHE A 308 -7.49 -24.14 -6.45
CA PHE A 308 -8.00 -24.41 -5.10
C PHE A 308 -9.43 -23.88 -4.92
N LEU A 309 -9.69 -22.65 -5.24
CA LEU A 309 -10.99 -21.99 -5.08
C LEU A 309 -12.09 -22.71 -5.88
N HIS A 310 -11.81 -23.09 -7.13
CA HIS A 310 -12.75 -23.84 -7.95
C HIS A 310 -13.11 -25.19 -7.32
N ARG A 311 -12.12 -25.93 -6.81
CA ARG A 311 -12.36 -27.20 -6.10
C ARG A 311 -13.19 -27.03 -4.82
N ASN A 312 -13.17 -25.85 -4.21
CA ASN A 312 -13.92 -25.52 -3.01
C ASN A 312 -15.26 -24.80 -3.30
N GLY A 313 -15.69 -24.79 -4.56
CA GLY A 313 -17.03 -24.32 -4.94
C GLY A 313 -17.12 -22.89 -5.45
N THR A 314 -15.99 -22.22 -5.71
CA THR A 314 -16.02 -20.92 -6.37
C THR A 314 -16.43 -21.07 -7.83
N GLU A 315 -17.47 -20.34 -8.24
CA GLU A 315 -18.04 -20.36 -9.59
C GLU A 315 -17.68 -19.10 -10.38
N GLU A 316 -17.46 -17.99 -9.68
CA GLU A 316 -17.28 -16.69 -10.32
C GLU A 316 -16.14 -15.89 -9.67
N ILE A 317 -15.31 -15.32 -10.53
CA ILE A 317 -14.27 -14.34 -10.18
C ILE A 317 -14.75 -12.95 -10.60
N ILE A 318 -14.70 -11.99 -9.69
CA ILE A 318 -14.95 -10.58 -9.97
C ILE A 318 -13.62 -9.84 -10.05
N GLU A 319 -13.24 -9.40 -11.24
CA GLU A 319 -12.07 -8.53 -11.41
C GLU A 319 -12.43 -7.12 -10.90
N ALA A 320 -11.75 -6.69 -9.85
CA ALA A 320 -11.94 -5.41 -9.16
C ALA A 320 -10.61 -4.65 -9.02
N GLU A 321 -9.76 -4.73 -10.05
CA GLU A 321 -8.53 -3.95 -10.18
C GLU A 321 -8.84 -2.45 -10.29
N ASP A 322 -7.87 -1.61 -9.97
CA ASP A 322 -8.02 -0.15 -9.94
C ASP A 322 -8.60 0.42 -11.24
N MET A 323 -9.40 1.49 -11.12
CA MET A 323 -10.07 2.11 -12.28
C MET A 323 -9.12 2.76 -13.28
N ASP A 324 -7.84 2.97 -12.93
CA ASP A 324 -6.82 3.42 -13.88
C ASP A 324 -6.41 2.35 -14.92
N LYS A 325 -6.92 1.12 -14.80
CA LYS A 325 -6.77 0.05 -15.82
C LYS A 325 -7.22 0.46 -17.23
N TYR A 326 -8.09 1.44 -17.34
CA TYR A 326 -8.55 1.95 -18.63
C TYR A 326 -7.58 2.94 -19.29
N SER A 327 -6.65 3.50 -18.49
CA SER A 327 -5.63 4.45 -18.96
C SER A 327 -4.21 3.91 -18.81
N ASN A 328 -4.02 2.83 -18.04
CA ASN A 328 -2.73 2.23 -17.76
C ASN A 328 -2.65 0.82 -18.35
N GLU A 329 -1.91 0.67 -19.47
CA GLU A 329 -1.75 -0.59 -20.20
C GLU A 329 -1.27 -1.75 -19.32
N MET A 330 -0.39 -1.47 -18.33
CA MET A 330 0.13 -2.50 -17.44
C MET A 330 -0.95 -3.09 -16.53
N VAL A 331 -1.84 -2.24 -16.02
CA VAL A 331 -2.98 -2.66 -15.20
C VAL A 331 -3.99 -3.43 -16.06
N GLY A 332 -4.24 -2.98 -17.29
CA GLY A 332 -5.07 -3.67 -18.25
C GLY A 332 -4.57 -5.09 -18.60
N LYS A 333 -3.25 -5.25 -18.77
CA LYS A 333 -2.62 -6.59 -18.96
C LYS A 333 -2.78 -7.49 -17.73
N GLY A 334 -2.69 -6.94 -16.52
CA GLY A 334 -2.94 -7.69 -15.28
C GLY A 334 -4.37 -8.22 -15.22
N ALA A 335 -5.34 -7.36 -15.48
CA ALA A 335 -6.75 -7.72 -15.55
C ALA A 335 -7.01 -8.84 -16.58
N SER A 336 -6.45 -8.73 -17.79
CA SER A 336 -6.60 -9.75 -18.84
C SER A 336 -6.09 -11.14 -18.42
N LYS A 337 -5.01 -11.20 -17.61
CA LYS A 337 -4.52 -12.46 -17.06
C LYS A 337 -5.48 -13.09 -16.05
N ILE A 338 -6.18 -12.29 -15.25
CA ILE A 338 -7.19 -12.79 -14.31
C ILE A 338 -8.30 -13.50 -15.07
N TYR A 339 -8.79 -12.92 -16.20
CA TYR A 339 -9.78 -13.55 -17.06
C TYR A 339 -9.31 -14.89 -17.62
N ALA A 340 -8.09 -14.91 -18.17
CA ALA A 340 -7.53 -16.12 -18.78
C ALA A 340 -7.38 -17.24 -17.74
N LEU A 341 -6.96 -16.91 -16.50
CA LEU A 341 -6.81 -17.89 -15.42
C LEU A 341 -8.17 -18.39 -14.93
N ALA A 342 -9.16 -17.52 -14.73
CA ALA A 342 -10.51 -17.93 -14.35
C ALA A 342 -11.13 -18.89 -15.38
N ALA A 343 -11.03 -18.55 -16.68
CA ALA A 343 -11.52 -19.41 -17.76
C ALA A 343 -10.81 -20.78 -17.80
N ARG A 344 -9.49 -20.82 -17.57
CA ARG A 344 -8.71 -22.08 -17.49
C ARG A 344 -9.27 -23.05 -16.45
N HIS A 345 -9.75 -22.52 -15.33
CA HIS A 345 -10.33 -23.32 -14.24
C HIS A 345 -11.86 -23.45 -14.33
N GLY A 346 -12.48 -23.08 -15.47
CA GLY A 346 -13.92 -23.22 -15.68
C GLY A 346 -14.79 -22.26 -14.86
N MET A 347 -14.21 -21.22 -14.29
CA MET A 347 -14.93 -20.18 -13.55
C MET A 347 -15.34 -19.04 -14.47
N ARG A 348 -16.52 -18.48 -14.26
CA ARG A 348 -16.91 -17.22 -14.91
C ARG A 348 -16.05 -16.09 -14.37
N CYS A 349 -15.74 -15.13 -15.21
CA CYS A 349 -15.07 -13.92 -14.77
C CYS A 349 -15.78 -12.70 -15.35
N ARG A 350 -16.08 -11.74 -14.49
CA ARG A 350 -16.62 -10.44 -14.92
C ARG A 350 -15.89 -9.29 -14.23
N ARG A 351 -15.96 -8.14 -14.88
CA ARG A 351 -15.34 -6.91 -14.39
C ARG A 351 -16.31 -6.12 -13.54
N LEU A 352 -15.87 -5.70 -12.37
CA LEU A 352 -16.57 -4.70 -11.58
C LEU A 352 -16.09 -3.32 -12.00
N THR A 353 -17.03 -2.41 -12.23
CA THR A 353 -16.75 -1.01 -12.55
C THR A 353 -17.47 -0.12 -11.56
N TRP A 354 -16.86 1.01 -11.24
CA TRP A 354 -17.42 2.02 -10.35
C TRP A 354 -17.07 3.42 -10.84
N ASN A 355 -17.51 4.45 -10.10
CA ASN A 355 -17.20 5.84 -10.43
C ASN A 355 -15.68 6.05 -10.49
N PRO A 356 -15.12 6.47 -11.65
CA PRO A 356 -13.68 6.61 -11.87
C PRO A 356 -13.02 7.70 -11.00
N ASN A 357 -13.78 8.54 -10.31
CA ASN A 357 -13.25 9.46 -9.31
C ASN A 357 -12.67 8.72 -8.09
N TYR A 358 -13.00 7.45 -7.90
CA TYR A 358 -12.43 6.59 -6.88
C TYR A 358 -11.48 5.59 -7.54
N LYS A 359 -10.21 5.65 -7.21
CA LYS A 359 -9.21 4.77 -7.82
C LYS A 359 -9.45 3.30 -7.45
N GLY A 360 -9.55 3.00 -6.17
CA GLY A 360 -9.72 1.65 -5.64
C GLY A 360 -11.15 1.34 -5.22
N ILE A 361 -11.49 0.05 -5.18
CA ILE A 361 -12.78 -0.44 -4.70
C ILE A 361 -13.03 -0.07 -3.23
N ASP A 362 -11.97 -0.07 -2.41
CA ASP A 362 -12.01 0.33 -1.00
C ASP A 362 -12.42 1.80 -0.83
N ASP A 363 -11.81 2.70 -1.60
CA ASP A 363 -12.14 4.14 -1.57
C ASP A 363 -13.58 4.39 -2.02
N TRP A 364 -14.06 3.67 -3.03
CA TRP A 364 -15.44 3.74 -3.50
C TRP A 364 -16.43 3.26 -2.46
N GLN A 365 -16.22 2.07 -1.89
CA GLN A 365 -17.10 1.51 -0.87
C GLN A 365 -17.15 2.36 0.41
N LEU A 366 -16.00 2.90 0.81
CA LEU A 366 -15.93 3.81 1.95
C LEU A 366 -16.73 5.09 1.70
N ALA A 367 -16.67 5.64 0.49
CA ALA A 367 -17.46 6.81 0.11
C ALA A 367 -18.96 6.52 0.15
N LEU A 368 -19.40 5.34 -0.32
CA LEU A 368 -20.79 4.90 -0.22
C LEU A 368 -21.23 4.81 1.24
N ARG A 369 -20.46 4.11 2.08
CA ARG A 369 -20.77 3.97 3.53
C ARG A 369 -20.86 5.32 4.24
N ARG A 370 -19.92 6.24 3.96
CA ARG A 370 -19.96 7.59 4.53
C ARG A 370 -21.17 8.39 4.06
N LYS A 371 -21.57 8.21 2.81
CA LYS A 371 -22.78 8.84 2.27
C LYS A 371 -24.02 8.30 2.99
N GLU A 372 -24.12 6.99 3.17
CA GLU A 372 -25.21 6.36 3.91
C GLU A 372 -25.27 6.78 5.38
N GLN A 373 -24.10 6.87 6.05
CA GLN A 373 -24.02 7.34 7.44
C GLN A 373 -24.46 8.78 7.57
N LYS A 374 -23.92 9.66 6.73
CA LYS A 374 -24.28 11.09 6.72
C LYS A 374 -25.80 11.30 6.51
N MET A 375 -26.41 10.43 5.75
CA MET A 375 -27.84 10.48 5.47
C MET A 375 -28.68 9.95 6.62
N LYS A 376 -28.18 8.97 7.39
CA LYS A 376 -28.82 8.49 8.62
C LYS A 376 -28.71 9.52 9.75
N GLU A 377 -27.67 10.34 9.74
CA GLU A 377 -27.37 11.35 10.74
C GLU A 377 -27.98 12.73 10.42
N ASP A 378 -28.46 12.92 9.18
CA ASP A 378 -29.12 14.18 8.76
C ASP A 378 -30.64 14.03 8.85
N PRO A 379 -31.24 14.46 9.97
CA PRO A 379 -32.69 14.35 10.17
C PRO A 379 -33.51 15.28 9.28
N GLU A 380 -32.86 16.19 8.53
CA GLU A 380 -33.51 17.18 7.68
C GLU A 380 -33.73 16.71 6.23
N MET A 381 -33.19 15.56 5.81
CA MET A 381 -33.43 15.07 4.46
C MET A 381 -34.88 14.64 4.25
N THR A 382 -35.55 15.36 3.36
CA THR A 382 -36.94 15.03 2.97
C THR A 382 -37.01 13.67 2.26
N PHE A 383 -38.19 13.03 2.28
CA PHE A 383 -38.43 11.80 1.52
C PHE A 383 -38.01 11.96 0.05
N LYS A 384 -38.38 13.08 -0.60
CA LYS A 384 -38.04 13.34 -2.01
C LYS A 384 -36.54 13.35 -2.24
N GLU A 385 -35.77 14.02 -1.39
CA GLU A 385 -34.30 14.03 -1.51
C GLU A 385 -33.70 12.64 -1.38
N GLN A 386 -34.20 11.84 -0.43
CA GLN A 386 -33.79 10.46 -0.27
C GLN A 386 -34.12 9.63 -1.53
N TYR A 387 -35.32 9.75 -2.06
CA TYR A 387 -35.75 9.03 -3.26
C TYR A 387 -34.94 9.42 -4.50
N LEU A 388 -34.75 10.72 -4.75
CA LEU A 388 -33.97 11.22 -5.91
C LEU A 388 -32.48 10.79 -5.86
N ASN A 389 -31.96 10.57 -4.65
CA ASN A 389 -30.61 10.05 -4.44
C ASN A 389 -30.53 8.52 -4.46
N GLY A 390 -31.64 7.80 -4.69
CA GLY A 390 -31.69 6.35 -4.77
C GLY A 390 -31.52 5.64 -3.43
N LEU A 391 -31.89 6.26 -2.33
CA LEU A 391 -31.63 5.82 -0.95
C LEU A 391 -32.84 5.17 -0.30
N CYS A 392 -34.00 5.41 -0.85
CA CYS A 392 -35.24 4.77 -0.47
C CYS A 392 -36.09 4.50 -1.72
N GLY A 393 -37.05 3.62 -1.59
CA GLY A 393 -38.09 3.41 -2.57
C GLY A 393 -39.37 4.15 -2.20
N LEU A 394 -40.40 4.06 -3.05
CA LEU A 394 -41.68 4.69 -2.80
C LEU A 394 -42.41 4.13 -1.54
N GLU A 395 -42.12 2.88 -1.16
CA GLU A 395 -42.62 2.23 0.05
C GLU A 395 -42.24 2.97 1.33
N THR A 396 -41.12 3.71 1.33
CA THR A 396 -40.65 4.50 2.47
C THR A 396 -41.57 5.69 2.78
N MET A 397 -42.37 6.10 1.80
CA MET A 397 -43.26 7.24 1.92
C MET A 397 -44.36 7.01 2.97
N GLU A 398 -44.91 5.80 3.07
CA GLU A 398 -45.87 5.46 4.14
C GLU A 398 -45.23 5.66 5.52
N THR A 399 -44.05 5.14 5.72
CA THR A 399 -43.30 5.31 6.97
C THR A 399 -42.99 6.77 7.30
N CYS A 400 -42.70 7.60 6.29
CA CYS A 400 -42.50 9.04 6.48
C CYS A 400 -43.80 9.75 6.86
N THR A 401 -44.93 9.37 6.25
CA THR A 401 -46.23 9.90 6.56
C THR A 401 -46.69 9.52 7.98
N GLU A 402 -46.45 8.27 8.41
CA GLU A 402 -46.73 7.84 9.79
C GLU A 402 -45.88 8.63 10.80
N LYS A 403 -44.60 8.88 10.50
CA LYS A 403 -43.73 9.70 11.35
C LYS A 403 -44.23 11.12 11.45
N TRP A 404 -44.66 11.73 10.36
CA TRP A 404 -45.23 13.08 10.36
C TRP A 404 -46.47 13.16 11.23
N HIS A 405 -47.42 12.21 11.12
CA HIS A 405 -48.57 12.12 11.98
C HIS A 405 -48.26 11.97 13.47
N ALA A 406 -47.15 11.28 13.79
CA ALA A 406 -46.69 11.10 15.17
C ALA A 406 -46.02 12.37 15.77
N MET A 407 -45.57 13.29 14.93
CA MET A 407 -44.82 14.48 15.35
C MET A 407 -45.70 15.59 15.92
N LYS A 408 -46.84 15.49 16.33
CA LYS A 408 -47.69 16.48 17.07
C LYS A 408 -47.28 17.99 16.90
N VAL A 409 -46.72 18.33 15.75
CA VAL A 409 -46.19 19.67 15.44
C VAL A 409 -47.02 20.23 14.30
N ASP A 410 -47.84 21.23 14.59
CA ASP A 410 -48.70 21.93 13.61
C ASP A 410 -47.95 22.89 12.67
N SER A 411 -46.63 22.88 12.68
CA SER A 411 -45.82 23.91 12.01
C SER A 411 -45.34 23.55 10.60
N ILE A 412 -45.42 22.30 10.16
CA ILE A 412 -44.99 21.86 8.83
C ILE A 412 -46.04 21.01 8.14
N SER A 413 -46.38 21.32 6.89
CA SER A 413 -47.33 20.51 6.12
C SER A 413 -46.70 19.18 5.74
N LEU A 414 -47.53 18.13 5.53
CA LEU A 414 -47.05 16.82 5.05
C LEU A 414 -46.28 16.98 3.72
N ARG A 415 -46.77 17.85 2.83
CA ARG A 415 -46.10 18.16 1.57
C ARG A 415 -44.67 18.65 1.80
N ASP A 416 -44.48 19.65 2.67
CA ASP A 416 -43.18 20.24 2.95
C ASP A 416 -42.27 19.28 3.70
N TYR A 417 -42.83 18.48 4.63
CA TYR A 417 -42.09 17.41 5.32
C TYR A 417 -41.56 16.33 4.36
N LEU A 418 -42.37 15.96 3.35
CA LEU A 418 -41.95 15.02 2.31
C LEU A 418 -41.05 15.68 1.25
N GLY A 419 -40.95 17.01 1.20
CA GLY A 419 -40.15 17.78 0.23
C GLY A 419 -40.76 17.82 -1.16
N LEU A 420 -42.09 17.61 -1.28
CA LEU A 420 -42.79 17.55 -2.55
C LEU A 420 -43.21 18.95 -3.02
N THR A 421 -43.19 19.15 -4.36
CA THR A 421 -43.84 20.28 -4.98
C THR A 421 -45.37 20.12 -4.93
N GLU A 422 -46.10 21.20 -5.16
CA GLU A 422 -47.58 21.13 -5.20
C GLU A 422 -48.06 20.13 -6.24
N GLN A 423 -47.51 20.13 -7.44
CA GLN A 423 -47.85 19.19 -8.51
C GLN A 423 -47.56 17.73 -8.15
N GLU A 424 -46.47 17.46 -7.48
CA GLU A 424 -46.09 16.12 -7.03
C GLU A 424 -47.02 15.64 -5.89
N TYR A 425 -47.37 16.53 -4.99
CA TYR A 425 -48.27 16.24 -3.90
C TYR A 425 -49.71 15.95 -4.39
N ASP A 426 -50.19 16.74 -5.39
CA ASP A 426 -51.45 16.50 -6.05
C ASP A 426 -51.50 15.16 -6.81
N ALA A 427 -50.38 14.84 -7.48
CA ALA A 427 -50.25 13.51 -8.11
C ALA A 427 -50.21 12.37 -7.09
N TYR A 428 -49.61 12.59 -5.92
CA TYR A 428 -49.62 11.62 -4.81
C TYR A 428 -51.03 11.41 -4.26
N LEU A 429 -51.79 12.49 -4.06
CA LEU A 429 -53.16 12.45 -3.61
C LEU A 429 -54.16 11.98 -4.68
N GLN A 430 -53.67 11.72 -5.93
CA GLN A 430 -54.49 11.37 -7.09
C GLN A 430 -55.54 12.44 -7.45
N THR A 431 -55.28 13.69 -7.09
CA THR A 431 -56.14 14.85 -7.41
C THR A 431 -55.80 15.43 -8.80
N ALA A 432 -54.68 15.04 -9.41
CA ALA A 432 -54.28 15.41 -10.78
C ALA A 432 -54.47 14.21 -11.73
N PRO A 433 -55.58 14.09 -12.45
CA PRO A 433 -55.85 12.95 -13.36
C PRO A 433 -54.83 12.95 -14.51
N GLY A 434 -54.25 11.78 -14.78
CA GLY A 434 -53.31 11.56 -15.92
C GLY A 434 -51.82 11.81 -15.62
N VAL A 435 -51.49 12.14 -14.39
CA VAL A 435 -50.08 12.34 -13.99
C VAL A 435 -49.69 11.28 -12.94
N SER A 436 -48.73 10.44 -13.26
CA SER A 436 -48.22 9.42 -12.34
C SER A 436 -47.18 10.06 -11.39
N PHE A 437 -47.43 9.97 -10.09
CA PHE A 437 -46.50 10.41 -9.06
C PHE A 437 -45.08 9.78 -9.22
N ARG A 438 -45.10 8.47 -9.51
CA ARG A 438 -43.84 7.74 -9.76
C ARG A 438 -43.08 8.33 -10.95
N GLU A 439 -43.76 8.58 -12.07
CA GLU A 439 -43.13 9.10 -13.29
C GLU A 439 -42.58 10.51 -13.07
N LEU A 440 -43.27 11.35 -12.28
CA LEU A 440 -42.78 12.70 -11.93
C LEU A 440 -41.48 12.61 -11.14
N LEU A 441 -41.41 11.76 -10.12
CA LEU A 441 -40.19 11.62 -9.32
C LEU A 441 -39.05 10.94 -10.11
N ASP A 442 -39.37 9.90 -10.87
CA ASP A 442 -38.37 9.18 -11.67
C ASP A 442 -37.76 10.06 -12.77
N SER A 443 -38.54 10.99 -13.33
CA SER A 443 -38.01 11.97 -14.30
C SER A 443 -37.00 12.93 -13.72
N GLN A 444 -37.09 13.19 -12.43
CA GLN A 444 -36.17 14.06 -11.67
C GLN A 444 -34.99 13.32 -11.07
N ARG A 445 -35.08 11.98 -10.94
CA ARG A 445 -33.93 11.19 -10.53
C ARG A 445 -32.78 11.59 -11.42
N LYS A 446 -31.75 12.22 -10.82
CA LYS A 446 -30.52 12.52 -11.54
C LYS A 446 -30.07 11.26 -12.20
N THR A 447 -30.23 11.18 -13.50
CA THR A 447 -29.85 10.03 -14.30
C THR A 447 -28.38 9.79 -14.02
N GLN A 448 -28.06 8.86 -13.15
CA GLN A 448 -26.73 8.33 -13.05
C GLN A 448 -26.52 7.66 -14.42
N ARG A 449 -25.82 8.36 -15.31
CA ARG A 449 -25.41 7.80 -16.59
C ARG A 449 -24.35 6.75 -16.29
N PHE A 450 -24.78 5.51 -16.20
CA PHE A 450 -23.87 4.38 -16.13
C PHE A 450 -23.21 4.22 -17.48
N ARG A 451 -21.88 4.36 -17.54
CA ARG A 451 -21.09 3.93 -18.68
C ARG A 451 -20.59 2.53 -18.38
N VAL A 452 -21.10 1.54 -19.09
CA VAL A 452 -20.59 0.17 -19.04
C VAL A 452 -19.68 -0.01 -20.26
N TYR A 453 -18.47 -0.48 -20.00
CA TYR A 453 -17.52 -0.84 -21.04
C TYR A 453 -17.49 -2.36 -21.15
N GLN A 454 -17.91 -2.87 -22.29
CA GLN A 454 -17.81 -4.28 -22.63
C GLN A 454 -16.55 -4.47 -23.48
N LEU A 455 -15.64 -5.33 -23.00
CA LEU A 455 -14.47 -5.74 -23.76
C LEU A 455 -14.86 -6.95 -24.61
N ASP A 456 -14.73 -6.83 -25.92
CA ASP A 456 -14.79 -7.96 -26.83
C ASP A 456 -13.44 -8.68 -26.77
N LEU A 457 -13.43 -9.85 -26.12
CA LEU A 457 -12.19 -10.63 -25.88
C LEU A 457 -11.67 -11.32 -27.16
N GLU A 458 -12.52 -11.51 -28.17
CA GLU A 458 -12.11 -12.11 -29.44
C GLU A 458 -11.43 -11.11 -30.37
N HIS A 459 -11.81 -9.83 -30.30
CA HIS A 459 -11.33 -8.79 -31.20
C HIS A 459 -10.53 -7.68 -30.51
N GLY A 460 -10.42 -7.69 -29.19
CA GLY A 460 -9.69 -6.66 -28.42
C GLY A 460 -10.36 -5.27 -28.42
N GLU A 461 -11.60 -5.19 -28.90
CA GLU A 461 -12.35 -3.93 -28.95
C GLU A 461 -13.11 -3.65 -27.66
N THR A 462 -13.07 -2.41 -27.20
CA THR A 462 -13.86 -1.96 -26.05
C THR A 462 -15.08 -1.19 -26.55
N ARG A 463 -16.28 -1.70 -26.28
CA ARG A 463 -17.52 -1.00 -26.56
C ARG A 463 -18.05 -0.31 -25.32
N ALA A 464 -18.34 0.98 -25.43
CA ALA A 464 -18.92 1.78 -24.36
C ALA A 464 -20.44 1.90 -24.56
N PHE A 465 -21.21 1.53 -23.56
CA PHE A 465 -22.65 1.70 -23.53
C PHE A 465 -23.00 2.71 -22.44
N ALA A 466 -23.87 3.68 -22.76
CA ALA A 466 -24.39 4.64 -21.79
C ALA A 466 -25.86 4.30 -21.50
N PHE A 467 -26.18 4.02 -20.24
CA PHE A 467 -27.54 3.72 -19.81
C PHE A 467 -28.10 4.86 -18.96
N GLY A 468 -29.34 5.22 -19.19
CA GLY A 468 -30.06 6.25 -18.44
C GLY A 468 -30.80 5.68 -17.25
N GLY A 469 -30.06 5.07 -16.29
CA GLY A 469 -30.63 4.52 -15.07
C GLY A 469 -30.42 3.02 -14.90
N ILE A 470 -30.60 2.55 -13.66
CA ILE A 470 -30.37 1.14 -13.27
C ILE A 470 -31.30 0.17 -14.00
N ASP A 471 -32.55 0.60 -14.24
CA ASP A 471 -33.55 -0.22 -14.95
C ASP A 471 -33.20 -0.44 -16.43
N ALA A 472 -32.60 0.57 -17.07
CA ALA A 472 -32.11 0.45 -18.43
C ALA A 472 -30.89 -0.49 -18.51
N LEU A 473 -30.05 -0.48 -17.48
CA LEU A 473 -28.91 -1.38 -17.32
C LEU A 473 -29.37 -2.84 -17.19
N HIS A 474 -30.35 -3.11 -16.33
CA HIS A 474 -30.90 -4.45 -16.12
C HIS A 474 -31.66 -4.97 -17.36
N LYS A 475 -32.44 -4.12 -18.06
CA LYS A 475 -33.10 -4.47 -19.31
C LYS A 475 -32.12 -4.85 -20.42
N ALA A 476 -30.92 -4.31 -20.38
CA ALA A 476 -29.85 -4.62 -21.34
C ALA A 476 -29.03 -5.87 -20.93
N GLY A 477 -29.42 -6.58 -19.86
CA GLY A 477 -28.79 -7.82 -19.42
C GLY A 477 -27.54 -7.63 -18.55
N PHE A 478 -27.29 -6.41 -18.07
CA PHE A 478 -26.25 -6.15 -17.09
C PHE A 478 -26.86 -6.20 -15.68
N GLN A 479 -26.44 -7.16 -14.88
CA GLN A 479 -26.84 -7.32 -13.46
C GLN A 479 -25.87 -6.62 -12.50
#